data_1aebc0ce1aca89abeff681e832a741fb
#
_entry.id   1aebc0ce1aca89abeff681e832a741fb
#
_cell.length_a   1.000
_cell.length_b   1.000
_cell.length_c   1.000
_cell.angle_alpha   90.00
_cell.angle_beta   90.00
_cell.angle_gamma   90.00
#
_symmetry.space_group_name_H-M   'P 1'
#
loop_
_entity.id
_entity.type
_entity.pdbx_description
1 polymer ?
#
loop_
_entity_poly.entity_id
_entity_poly.type
_entity_poly.pdbx_seq_one_letter_code
_entity_poly.pdbx_strand_id
1 'polypeptide(L)'
;MNIKYHIETAWKLCINNIVPLIILTLVVAAVSIVSIGILAPVAMAGYTHSLFQLLKNNREPRAQDVFSQLKLFLPLFIFGLIVFIITIIGFTLFVIPGILFTIIIGYTCLYMIPIMVDKQYGLLDSIRASITMVTRPHLADHIIVFIVFGALTTVGGSSFIGFLFLQPFATLFILSVYEEIK
;
A
#
# COMPACT_ATOMS: atom_id res chain seq x y z
N MET A 1 18.38 4.90 8.05
CA MET A 1 17.00 5.39 7.76
C MET A 1 16.41 6.04 9.00
N ASN A 2 15.84 7.24 8.90
CA ASN A 2 15.24 7.96 10.05
C ASN A 2 13.71 7.79 10.07
N ILE A 3 13.24 6.72 10.71
CA ILE A 3 11.81 6.37 10.79
C ILE A 3 10.96 7.50 11.39
N LYS A 4 11.50 8.21 12.39
CA LYS A 4 10.81 9.36 13.00
C LYS A 4 10.53 10.47 11.97
N TYR A 5 11.49 10.76 11.10
CA TYR A 5 11.31 11.73 10.03
C TYR A 5 10.17 11.37 9.07
N HIS A 6 10.07 10.08 8.68
CA HIS A 6 9.00 9.60 7.80
C HIS A 6 7.62 9.66 8.45
N ILE A 7 7.54 9.34 9.75
CA ILE A 7 6.31 9.46 10.54
C ILE A 7 5.87 10.93 10.61
N GLU A 8 6.79 11.84 10.92
CA GLU A 8 6.49 13.29 11.02
C GLU A 8 6.08 13.87 9.66
N THR A 9 6.74 13.45 8.58
CA THR A 9 6.41 13.89 7.22
C THR A 9 5.01 13.40 6.82
N ALA A 10 4.71 12.12 7.01
CA ALA A 10 3.39 11.57 6.74
C ALA A 10 2.30 12.25 7.58
N TRP A 11 2.58 12.51 8.86
CA TRP A 11 1.66 13.19 9.77
C TRP A 11 1.33 14.62 9.33
N LYS A 12 2.35 15.41 8.99
CA LYS A 12 2.17 16.79 8.49
C LYS A 12 1.34 16.81 7.21
N LEU A 13 1.64 15.93 6.25
CA LEU A 13 0.89 15.86 5.00
C LEU A 13 -0.57 15.42 5.23
N CYS A 14 -0.80 14.47 6.14
CA CYS A 14 -2.14 14.04 6.51
C CYS A 14 -2.97 15.17 7.10
N ILE A 15 -2.44 15.88 8.10
CA ILE A 15 -3.19 16.96 8.76
C ILE A 15 -3.46 18.12 7.79
N ASN A 16 -2.46 18.50 6.99
CA ASN A 16 -2.62 19.63 6.07
C ASN A 16 -3.60 19.35 4.91
N ASN A 17 -3.84 18.06 4.60
CA ASN A 17 -4.70 17.64 3.50
C ASN A 17 -5.80 16.66 3.95
N ILE A 18 -6.26 16.78 5.19
CA ILE A 18 -7.14 15.78 5.82
C ILE A 18 -8.45 15.59 5.04
N VAL A 19 -9.07 16.68 4.59
CA VAL A 19 -10.36 16.63 3.88
C VAL A 19 -10.22 15.92 2.52
N PRO A 20 -9.31 16.32 1.61
CA PRO A 20 -9.15 15.61 0.34
C PRO A 20 -8.67 14.16 0.52
N LEU A 21 -7.90 13.84 1.56
CA LEU A 21 -7.48 12.47 1.86
C LEU A 21 -8.65 11.59 2.32
N ILE A 22 -9.54 12.11 3.17
CA ILE A 22 -10.76 11.41 3.58
C ILE A 22 -11.65 11.16 2.37
N ILE A 23 -11.88 12.17 1.52
CA ILE A 23 -12.69 12.00 0.30
C ILE A 23 -12.10 10.93 -0.60
N LEU A 24 -10.79 10.97 -0.85
CA LEU A 24 -10.09 9.98 -1.68
C LEU A 24 -10.24 8.58 -1.09
N THR A 25 -10.08 8.41 0.22
CA THR A 25 -10.21 7.13 0.93
C THR A 25 -11.64 6.61 0.88
N LEU A 26 -12.64 7.48 1.01
CA LEU A 26 -14.06 7.13 0.84
C LEU A 26 -14.36 6.63 -0.58
N VAL A 27 -13.79 7.28 -1.59
CA VAL A 27 -13.97 6.83 -3.00
C VAL A 27 -13.36 5.44 -3.21
N VAL A 28 -12.16 5.18 -2.68
CA VAL A 28 -11.54 3.85 -2.74
C VAL A 28 -12.40 2.81 -2.02
N ALA A 29 -12.91 3.12 -0.84
CA ALA A 29 -13.81 2.23 -0.11
C ALA A 29 -15.10 1.95 -0.89
N ALA A 30 -15.74 2.98 -1.44
CA ALA A 30 -16.96 2.85 -2.23
C ALA A 30 -16.73 1.99 -3.49
N VAL A 31 -15.66 2.26 -4.25
CA VAL A 31 -15.28 1.47 -5.44
C VAL A 31 -15.02 0.01 -5.06
N SER A 32 -14.33 -0.23 -3.95
CA SER A 32 -14.03 -1.58 -3.46
C SER A 32 -15.30 -2.34 -3.06
N ILE A 33 -16.22 -1.69 -2.35
CA ILE A 33 -17.50 -2.30 -1.93
C ILE A 33 -18.38 -2.59 -3.13
N VAL A 34 -18.59 -1.60 -4.01
CA VAL A 34 -19.46 -1.74 -5.20
C VAL A 34 -18.94 -2.83 -6.15
N SER A 35 -17.63 -2.97 -6.27
CA SER A 35 -17.02 -4.01 -7.12
C SER A 35 -16.82 -5.35 -6.40
N ILE A 36 -17.33 -5.52 -5.18
CA ILE A 36 -17.13 -6.73 -4.35
C ILE A 36 -15.62 -7.07 -4.23
N GLY A 37 -14.78 -6.03 -4.11
CA GLY A 37 -13.32 -6.17 -3.98
C GLY A 37 -12.56 -6.37 -5.29
N ILE A 38 -13.21 -6.58 -6.43
CA ILE A 38 -12.54 -6.84 -7.72
C ILE A 38 -11.66 -5.65 -8.15
N LEU A 39 -12.13 -4.44 -7.96
CA LEU A 39 -11.39 -3.21 -8.31
C LEU A 39 -10.49 -2.71 -7.16
N ALA A 40 -10.54 -3.31 -5.98
CA ALA A 40 -9.78 -2.86 -4.82
C ALA A 40 -8.26 -2.74 -5.10
N PRO A 41 -7.57 -3.72 -5.72
CA PRO A 41 -6.14 -3.61 -5.97
C PRO A 41 -5.77 -2.43 -6.89
N VAL A 42 -6.57 -2.20 -7.95
CA VAL A 42 -6.29 -1.10 -8.88
C VAL A 42 -6.71 0.26 -8.30
N ALA A 43 -7.77 0.31 -7.50
CA ALA A 43 -8.17 1.51 -6.76
C ALA A 43 -7.07 1.91 -5.77
N MET A 44 -6.45 0.94 -5.09
CA MET A 44 -5.28 1.18 -4.23
C MET A 44 -4.06 1.68 -5.00
N ALA A 45 -3.83 1.22 -6.23
CA ALA A 45 -2.76 1.75 -7.08
C ALA A 45 -3.03 3.22 -7.48
N GLY A 46 -4.26 3.56 -7.85
CA GLY A 46 -4.68 4.94 -8.11
C GLY A 46 -4.59 5.84 -6.88
N TYR A 47 -4.99 5.31 -5.72
CA TYR A 47 -4.83 5.95 -4.42
C TYR A 47 -3.36 6.25 -4.12
N THR A 48 -2.50 5.25 -4.26
CA THR A 48 -1.05 5.38 -4.08
C THR A 48 -0.47 6.44 -5.03
N HIS A 49 -0.93 6.47 -6.29
CA HIS A 49 -0.53 7.50 -7.25
C HIS A 49 -0.89 8.90 -6.79
N SER A 50 -2.11 9.12 -6.29
CA SER A 50 -2.56 10.43 -5.80
C SER A 50 -1.73 10.91 -4.61
N LEU A 51 -1.46 10.02 -3.64
CA LEU A 51 -0.63 10.33 -2.48
C LEU A 51 0.85 10.56 -2.87
N PHE A 52 1.30 9.88 -3.89
CA PHE A 52 2.64 10.10 -4.45
C PHE A 52 2.78 11.50 -5.06
N GLN A 53 1.74 11.98 -5.77
CA GLN A 53 1.69 13.34 -6.29
C GLN A 53 1.63 14.38 -5.16
N LEU A 54 0.93 14.08 -4.07
CA LEU A 54 0.92 14.93 -2.89
C LEU A 54 2.33 15.03 -2.27
N LEU A 55 3.00 13.89 -2.09
CA LEU A 55 4.33 13.84 -1.46
C LEU A 55 5.40 14.53 -2.32
N LYS A 56 5.41 14.32 -3.65
CA LYS A 56 6.44 14.83 -4.55
C LYS A 56 6.18 16.25 -5.01
N ASN A 57 4.96 16.55 -5.39
CA ASN A 57 4.60 17.77 -6.10
C ASN A 57 3.70 18.69 -5.27
N ASN A 58 3.42 18.33 -4.03
CA ASN A 58 2.45 19.00 -3.15
C ASN A 58 1.09 19.23 -3.84
N ARG A 59 0.73 18.30 -4.76
CA ARG A 59 -0.54 18.33 -5.49
C ARG A 59 -1.64 17.74 -4.62
N GLU A 60 -2.71 18.51 -4.44
CA GLU A 60 -3.88 18.07 -3.69
C GLU A 60 -4.47 16.78 -4.27
N PRO A 61 -4.78 15.77 -3.42
CA PRO A 61 -5.41 14.52 -3.83
C PRO A 61 -6.78 14.74 -4.48
N ARG A 62 -7.06 13.99 -5.57
CA ARG A 62 -8.32 14.10 -6.30
C ARG A 62 -9.00 12.74 -6.40
N ALA A 63 -10.32 12.70 -6.19
CA ALA A 63 -11.12 11.47 -6.31
C ALA A 63 -10.94 10.74 -7.65
N GLN A 64 -10.74 11.48 -8.74
CA GLN A 64 -10.50 10.94 -10.08
C GLN A 64 -9.21 10.12 -10.19
N ASP A 65 -8.23 10.40 -9.33
CA ASP A 65 -6.93 9.71 -9.35
C ASP A 65 -7.07 8.22 -9.01
N VAL A 66 -8.13 7.80 -8.33
CA VAL A 66 -8.44 6.40 -8.03
C VAL A 66 -8.46 5.56 -9.31
N PHE A 67 -8.93 6.15 -10.41
CA PHE A 67 -9.03 5.48 -11.71
C PHE A 67 -7.82 5.72 -12.62
N SER A 68 -6.82 6.47 -12.18
CA SER A 68 -5.65 6.83 -12.99
C SER A 68 -4.76 5.65 -13.37
N GLN A 69 -4.85 4.54 -12.63
CA GLN A 69 -4.00 3.36 -12.80
C GLN A 69 -4.77 2.13 -13.32
N LEU A 70 -5.89 2.33 -14.04
CA LEU A 70 -6.69 1.21 -14.59
C LEU A 70 -5.91 0.24 -15.48
N LYS A 71 -4.84 0.69 -16.12
CA LYS A 71 -3.93 -0.18 -16.88
C LYS A 71 -3.27 -1.28 -16.03
N LEU A 72 -3.17 -1.07 -14.71
CA LEU A 72 -2.63 -2.04 -13.77
C LEU A 72 -3.70 -3.03 -13.25
N PHE A 73 -4.96 -2.91 -13.72
CA PHE A 73 -6.05 -3.77 -13.26
C PHE A 73 -5.74 -5.25 -13.43
N LEU A 74 -5.46 -5.67 -14.67
CA LEU A 74 -5.25 -7.09 -14.96
C LEU A 74 -4.07 -7.70 -14.18
N PRO A 75 -2.86 -7.11 -14.19
CA PRO A 75 -1.74 -7.66 -13.43
C PRO A 75 -2.00 -7.70 -11.91
N LEU A 76 -2.60 -6.67 -11.33
CA LEU A 76 -2.90 -6.61 -9.91
C LEU A 76 -4.04 -7.58 -9.52
N PHE A 77 -5.05 -7.73 -10.37
CA PHE A 77 -6.14 -8.67 -10.15
C PHE A 77 -5.64 -10.11 -10.17
N ILE A 78 -4.84 -10.50 -11.17
CA ILE A 78 -4.25 -11.84 -11.25
C ILE A 78 -3.36 -12.11 -10.04
N PHE A 79 -2.51 -11.16 -9.65
CA PHE A 79 -1.67 -11.30 -8.46
C PHE A 79 -2.51 -11.47 -7.20
N GLY A 80 -3.52 -10.62 -7.00
CA GLY A 80 -4.42 -10.71 -5.85
C GLY A 80 -5.16 -12.05 -5.79
N LEU A 81 -5.62 -12.56 -6.94
CA LEU A 81 -6.30 -13.86 -7.04
C LEU A 81 -5.35 -15.01 -6.66
N ILE A 82 -4.12 -15.00 -7.16
CA ILE A 82 -3.11 -16.03 -6.82
C ILE A 82 -2.82 -16.00 -5.32
N VAL A 83 -2.55 -14.82 -4.75
CA VAL A 83 -2.29 -14.65 -3.31
C VAL A 83 -3.48 -15.13 -2.49
N PHE A 84 -4.71 -14.78 -2.89
CA PHE A 84 -5.94 -15.19 -2.22
C PHE A 84 -6.10 -16.71 -2.20
N ILE A 85 -5.92 -17.38 -3.35
CA ILE A 85 -6.03 -18.84 -3.46
C ILE A 85 -4.98 -19.53 -2.57
N ILE A 86 -3.71 -19.10 -2.63
CA ILE A 86 -2.64 -19.71 -1.83
C ILE A 86 -2.89 -19.46 -0.33
N THR A 87 -3.38 -18.28 0.03
CA THR A 87 -3.74 -17.97 1.41
C THR A 87 -4.84 -18.88 1.93
N ILE A 88 -5.92 -19.09 1.17
CA ILE A 88 -6.99 -20.02 1.54
C ILE A 88 -6.44 -21.44 1.72
N ILE A 89 -5.67 -21.94 0.76
CA ILE A 89 -5.06 -23.28 0.86
C ILE A 89 -4.17 -23.37 2.09
N GLY A 90 -3.34 -22.36 2.35
CA GLY A 90 -2.46 -22.31 3.52
C GLY A 90 -3.23 -22.39 4.84
N PHE A 91 -4.30 -21.61 4.98
CA PHE A 91 -5.12 -21.63 6.19
C PHE A 91 -5.97 -22.90 6.33
N THR A 92 -6.39 -23.51 5.20
CA THR A 92 -7.19 -24.73 5.23
C THR A 92 -6.36 -25.96 5.61
N LEU A 93 -5.11 -26.05 5.12
CA LEU A 93 -4.21 -27.17 5.43
C LEU A 93 -3.60 -27.03 6.82
N PHE A 94 -3.04 -25.88 7.13
CA PHE A 94 -2.42 -25.58 8.42
C PHE A 94 -2.43 -24.07 8.67
N VAL A 95 -2.92 -23.64 9.81
CA VAL A 95 -2.99 -22.22 10.18
C VAL A 95 -1.61 -21.56 10.19
N ILE A 96 -0.59 -22.23 10.75
CA ILE A 96 0.77 -21.68 10.87
C ILE A 96 1.42 -21.38 9.51
N PRO A 97 1.46 -22.30 8.53
CA PRO A 97 1.93 -21.99 7.17
C PRO A 97 1.16 -20.86 6.49
N GLY A 98 -0.17 -20.78 6.67
CA GLY A 98 -0.97 -19.67 6.13
C GLY A 98 -0.54 -18.30 6.67
N ILE A 99 -0.30 -18.19 7.98
CA ILE A 99 0.19 -16.97 8.61
C ILE A 99 1.59 -16.61 8.08
N LEU A 100 2.53 -17.58 8.07
CA LEU A 100 3.89 -17.35 7.60
C LEU A 100 3.92 -16.88 6.13
N PHE A 101 3.13 -17.51 5.27
CA PHE A 101 3.00 -17.12 3.86
C PHE A 101 2.51 -15.68 3.73
N THR A 102 1.47 -15.30 4.47
CA THR A 102 0.91 -13.95 4.43
C THR A 102 1.94 -12.90 4.88
N ILE A 103 2.70 -13.18 5.93
CA ILE A 103 3.76 -12.29 6.43
C ILE A 103 4.88 -12.17 5.38
N ILE A 104 5.35 -13.29 4.82
CA ILE A 104 6.44 -13.29 3.83
C ILE A 104 6.04 -12.52 2.58
N ILE A 105 4.84 -12.77 2.04
CA ILE A 105 4.39 -12.05 0.84
C ILE A 105 4.15 -10.57 1.12
N GLY A 106 3.56 -10.24 2.28
CA GLY A 106 3.36 -8.86 2.71
C GLY A 106 4.68 -8.10 2.84
N TYR A 107 5.70 -8.72 3.43
CA TYR A 107 7.03 -8.14 3.56
C TYR A 107 7.74 -7.98 2.21
N THR A 108 7.78 -9.02 1.40
CA THR A 108 8.49 -9.01 0.11
C THR A 108 7.82 -8.10 -0.93
N CYS A 109 6.51 -7.91 -0.86
CA CYS A 109 5.74 -7.05 -1.75
C CYS A 109 5.46 -5.65 -1.16
N LEU A 110 6.13 -5.26 -0.07
CA LEU A 110 5.90 -4.00 0.66
C LEU A 110 5.96 -2.76 -0.26
N TYR A 111 6.92 -2.71 -1.16
CA TYR A 111 7.12 -1.60 -2.10
C TYR A 111 6.60 -1.88 -3.52
N MET A 112 5.93 -3.02 -3.76
CA MET A 112 5.48 -3.43 -5.10
C MET A 112 4.57 -2.38 -5.75
N ILE A 113 3.51 -1.95 -5.05
CA ILE A 113 2.57 -0.95 -5.58
C ILE A 113 3.26 0.41 -5.81
N PRO A 114 4.02 0.98 -4.85
CA PRO A 114 4.84 2.17 -5.09
C PRO A 114 5.72 2.08 -6.34
N ILE A 115 6.42 0.96 -6.55
CA ILE A 115 7.28 0.74 -7.72
C ILE A 115 6.46 0.70 -9.01
N MET A 116 5.34 -0.03 -9.05
CA MET A 116 4.46 -0.11 -10.22
C MET A 116 3.95 1.27 -10.63
N VAL A 117 3.60 2.09 -9.63
CA VAL A 117 3.06 3.44 -9.86
C VAL A 117 4.15 4.43 -10.29
N ASP A 118 5.33 4.40 -9.64
CA ASP A 118 6.42 5.35 -9.91
C ASP A 118 7.18 5.02 -11.19
N LYS A 119 7.66 3.77 -11.31
CA LYS A 119 8.52 3.33 -12.41
C LYS A 119 7.75 2.73 -13.58
N GLN A 120 6.44 2.55 -13.45
CA GLN A 120 5.59 1.92 -14.47
C GLN A 120 6.09 0.52 -14.88
N TYR A 121 6.73 -0.20 -13.96
CA TYR A 121 7.22 -1.56 -14.18
C TYR A 121 6.06 -2.55 -14.26
N GLY A 122 6.28 -3.64 -14.99
CA GLY A 122 5.37 -4.79 -14.97
C GLY A 122 5.33 -5.45 -13.58
N LEU A 123 4.35 -6.31 -13.35
CA LEU A 123 4.13 -6.98 -12.08
C LEU A 123 5.38 -7.72 -11.57
N LEU A 124 5.96 -8.59 -12.41
CA LEU A 124 7.10 -9.42 -12.01
C LEU A 124 8.35 -8.58 -11.73
N ASP A 125 8.60 -7.54 -12.51
CA ASP A 125 9.74 -6.65 -12.30
C ASP A 125 9.56 -5.83 -11.02
N SER A 126 8.33 -5.41 -10.71
CA SER A 126 8.01 -4.71 -9.46
C SER A 126 8.17 -5.60 -8.23
N ILE A 127 7.76 -6.87 -8.31
CA ILE A 127 7.99 -7.85 -7.25
C ILE A 127 9.49 -8.06 -7.04
N ARG A 128 10.27 -8.30 -8.10
CA ARG A 128 11.73 -8.46 -8.02
C ARG A 128 12.41 -7.23 -7.43
N ALA A 129 12.02 -6.05 -7.88
CA ALA A 129 12.55 -4.79 -7.36
C ALA A 129 12.20 -4.61 -5.87
N SER A 130 10.97 -4.92 -5.47
CA SER A 130 10.54 -4.86 -4.06
C SER A 130 11.34 -5.83 -3.19
N ILE A 131 11.50 -7.09 -3.61
CA ILE A 131 12.33 -8.08 -2.91
C ILE A 131 13.77 -7.57 -2.76
N THR A 132 14.34 -7.02 -3.83
CA THR A 132 15.69 -6.48 -3.82
C THR A 132 15.82 -5.31 -2.82
N MET A 133 14.82 -4.44 -2.73
CA MET A 133 14.81 -3.32 -1.78
C MET A 133 14.76 -3.80 -0.33
N VAL A 134 13.87 -4.73 0.01
CA VAL A 134 13.70 -5.19 1.40
C VAL A 134 14.81 -6.12 1.89
N THR A 135 15.62 -6.70 0.98
CA THR A 135 16.73 -7.61 1.33
C THR A 135 18.10 -6.95 1.32
N ARG A 136 18.25 -5.72 0.82
CA ARG A 136 19.52 -4.98 0.76
C ARG A 136 19.84 -4.24 2.07
N PRO A 137 21.05 -3.63 2.19
CA PRO A 137 21.63 -3.26 3.48
C PRO A 137 20.61 -2.45 4.31
N HIS A 138 20.48 -2.77 5.58
CA HIS A 138 19.47 -2.27 6.53
C HIS A 138 18.16 -3.08 6.59
N LEU A 139 18.25 -4.41 6.41
CA LEU A 139 17.11 -5.32 6.57
C LEU A 139 16.30 -5.05 7.85
N ALA A 140 16.97 -4.70 8.96
CA ALA A 140 16.31 -4.34 10.21
C ALA A 140 15.40 -3.12 10.08
N ASP A 141 15.81 -2.11 9.31
CA ASP A 141 14.99 -0.91 9.08
C ASP A 141 13.70 -1.25 8.31
N HIS A 142 13.81 -2.13 7.28
CA HIS A 142 12.64 -2.57 6.52
C HIS A 142 11.67 -3.44 7.33
N ILE A 143 12.20 -4.25 8.26
CA ILE A 143 11.36 -5.00 9.21
C ILE A 143 10.58 -4.03 10.11
N ILE A 144 11.22 -2.99 10.63
CA ILE A 144 10.53 -1.98 11.45
C ILE A 144 9.47 -1.24 10.63
N VAL A 145 9.80 -0.85 9.39
CA VAL A 145 8.83 -0.23 8.47
C VAL A 145 7.62 -1.15 8.23
N PHE A 146 7.85 -2.43 7.98
CA PHE A 146 6.79 -3.41 7.79
C PHE A 146 5.90 -3.56 9.03
N ILE A 147 6.50 -3.63 10.22
CA ILE A 147 5.76 -3.70 11.48
C ILE A 147 4.91 -2.45 11.70
N VAL A 148 5.50 -1.26 11.52
CA VAL A 148 4.78 0.02 11.68
C VAL A 148 3.64 0.13 10.66
N PHE A 149 3.90 -0.15 9.39
CA PHE A 149 2.89 -0.15 8.33
C PHE A 149 1.77 -1.16 8.61
N GLY A 150 2.13 -2.38 8.99
CA GLY A 150 1.19 -3.43 9.35
C GLY A 150 0.34 -3.07 10.57
N ALA A 151 0.93 -2.48 11.61
CA ALA A 151 0.20 -2.00 12.77
C ALA A 151 -0.81 -0.91 12.40
N LEU A 152 -0.38 0.09 11.61
CA LEU A 152 -1.25 1.18 11.15
C LEU A 152 -2.43 0.67 10.32
N THR A 153 -2.18 -0.24 9.38
CA THR A 153 -3.22 -0.80 8.51
C THR A 153 -4.17 -1.72 9.27
N THR A 154 -3.67 -2.51 10.24
CA THR A 154 -4.49 -3.40 11.07
C THR A 154 -5.38 -2.59 12.01
N VAL A 155 -4.80 -1.62 12.72
CA VAL A 155 -5.57 -0.73 13.61
C VAL A 155 -6.56 0.12 12.80
N GLY A 156 -6.13 0.64 11.64
CA GLY A 156 -7.03 1.36 10.74
C GLY A 156 -8.18 0.50 10.27
N GLY A 157 -7.92 -0.73 9.85
CA GLY A 157 -8.94 -1.66 9.35
C GLY A 157 -9.92 -2.17 10.40
N SER A 158 -9.64 -1.99 11.71
CA SER A 158 -10.52 -2.44 12.79
C SER A 158 -11.80 -1.60 12.94
N SER A 159 -11.83 -0.39 12.39
CA SER A 159 -12.99 0.49 12.39
C SER A 159 -13.04 1.36 11.14
N PHE A 160 -14.26 1.72 10.72
CA PHE A 160 -14.44 2.59 9.54
C PHE A 160 -13.76 3.95 9.71
N ILE A 161 -13.88 4.56 10.88
CA ILE A 161 -13.22 5.84 11.19
C ILE A 161 -11.71 5.68 11.20
N GLY A 162 -11.19 4.61 11.83
CA GLY A 162 -9.77 4.29 11.81
C GLY A 162 -9.23 4.14 10.39
N PHE A 163 -9.96 3.46 9.51
CA PHE A 163 -9.59 3.31 8.10
C PHE A 163 -9.46 4.66 7.39
N LEU A 164 -10.40 5.59 7.60
CA LEU A 164 -10.35 6.89 6.94
C LEU A 164 -9.12 7.74 7.29
N PHE A 165 -8.60 7.61 8.50
CA PHE A 165 -7.46 8.40 8.98
C PHE A 165 -6.13 7.65 8.88
N LEU A 166 -6.09 6.37 9.25
CA LEU A 166 -4.83 5.62 9.30
C LEU A 166 -4.40 5.08 7.94
N GLN A 167 -5.33 4.84 7.02
CA GLN A 167 -4.98 4.39 5.67
C GLN A 167 -4.15 5.44 4.91
N PRO A 168 -4.56 6.74 4.80
CA PRO A 168 -3.72 7.74 4.16
C PRO A 168 -2.39 7.95 4.88
N PHE A 169 -2.40 7.92 6.21
CA PHE A 169 -1.18 8.04 7.01
C PHE A 169 -0.19 6.88 6.74
N ALA A 170 -0.67 5.63 6.78
CA ALA A 170 0.15 4.46 6.50
C ALA A 170 0.71 4.50 5.07
N THR A 171 -0.09 4.90 4.09
CA THR A 171 0.36 4.98 2.70
C THR A 171 1.37 6.10 2.50
N LEU A 172 1.18 7.28 3.07
CA LEU A 172 2.17 8.37 3.03
C LEU A 172 3.47 7.98 3.74
N PHE A 173 3.38 7.26 4.85
CA PHE A 173 4.56 6.76 5.56
C PHE A 173 5.38 5.82 4.66
N ILE A 174 4.76 4.80 4.05
CA ILE A 174 5.49 3.87 3.18
C ILE A 174 6.04 4.56 1.92
N LEU A 175 5.33 5.54 1.35
CA LEU A 175 5.79 6.32 0.22
C LEU A 175 6.98 7.22 0.57
N SER A 176 6.97 7.83 1.75
CA SER A 176 8.10 8.65 2.25
C SER A 176 9.36 7.80 2.42
N VAL A 177 9.22 6.57 2.95
CA VAL A 177 10.33 5.62 3.05
C VAL A 177 10.81 5.21 1.66
N TYR A 178 9.89 4.85 0.76
CA TYR A 178 10.23 4.46 -0.61
C TYR A 178 11.02 5.55 -1.35
N GLU A 179 10.65 6.83 -1.19
CA GLU A 179 11.36 7.95 -1.81
C GLU A 179 12.81 8.09 -1.35
N GLU A 180 13.11 7.76 -0.08
CA GLU A 180 14.49 7.81 0.44
C GLU A 180 15.38 6.67 -0.09
N ILE A 181 14.79 5.49 -0.37
CA ILE A 181 15.57 4.27 -0.65
C ILE A 181 15.63 3.87 -2.13
N LYS A 182 14.86 4.52 -3.04
CA LYS A 182 14.77 4.17 -4.46
C LYS A 182 15.99 4.48 -5.32
#